data_bd32b2a512b973bba3997fc1cc525212
#
_entry.id   bd32b2a512b973bba3997fc1cc525212
#
_cell.length_a   1.000
_cell.length_b   1.000
_cell.length_c   1.000
_cell.angle_alpha   90.00
_cell.angle_beta   90.00
_cell.angle_gamma   90.00
#
_symmetry.space_group_name_H-M   'P 1'
#
loop_
_entity.id
_entity.type
_entity.pdbx_description
1 polymer ?
#
loop_
_entity_poly.entity_id
_entity_poly.type
_entity_poly.pdbx_seq_one_letter_code
_entity_poly.pdbx_strand_id
1 'polypeptide(L)'
;DGSHLSFEDNIKLTKQVVEYAHAHGVTVEGELGQLAGVEDEVNVEHHSYTNPDDVVEFVTKTGCDSLAIAIGTSHGAFKFKPGQNPQLRFDILEEVSRRLPNFPIVLHGASSVIPEYVKIINENGGSLKDAIGIPEEMLRQAAASAVCKINIDSDLRLAFTAGIRETFVKNPGEFDPRKYLG
;
A
#
# COMPACT_ATOMS: atom_id res chain seq x y z
N ASP A 1 -1.45 13.16 0.75
CA ASP A 1 -0.18 12.66 1.27
C ASP A 1 0.84 13.79 1.36
N GLY A 2 1.35 14.03 2.55
CA GLY A 2 2.42 14.99 2.85
C GLY A 2 3.66 14.33 3.45
N SER A 3 3.77 13.00 3.37
CA SER A 3 4.84 12.23 4.04
C SER A 3 6.26 12.56 3.54
N HIS A 4 6.36 13.16 2.35
CA HIS A 4 7.62 13.66 1.77
C HIS A 4 8.07 15.01 2.34
N LEU A 5 7.21 15.70 3.07
CA LEU A 5 7.51 16.98 3.72
C LEU A 5 8.15 16.77 5.10
N SER A 6 8.54 17.86 5.75
CA SER A 6 8.88 17.81 7.17
C SER A 6 7.63 17.41 8.00
N PHE A 7 7.84 16.85 9.19
CA PHE A 7 6.74 16.46 10.07
C PHE A 7 5.78 17.64 10.35
N GLU A 8 6.31 18.80 10.62
CA GLU A 8 5.52 20.01 10.88
C GLU A 8 4.75 20.50 9.65
N ASP A 9 5.35 20.44 8.46
CA ASP A 9 4.69 20.85 7.23
C ASP A 9 3.61 19.84 6.82
N ASN A 10 3.84 18.54 7.04
CA ASN A 10 2.83 17.50 6.83
C ASN A 10 1.61 17.73 7.74
N ILE A 11 1.83 18.01 9.04
CA ILE A 11 0.75 18.38 9.97
C ILE A 11 -0.01 19.58 9.46
N LYS A 12 0.70 20.66 9.09
CA LYS A 12 0.07 21.89 8.62
C LYS A 12 -0.77 21.67 7.36
N LEU A 13 -0.22 20.96 6.38
CA LEU A 13 -0.93 20.65 5.13
C LEU A 13 -2.16 19.77 5.40
N THR A 14 -1.97 18.67 6.12
CA THR A 14 -3.06 17.74 6.43
C THR A 14 -4.18 18.44 7.20
N LYS A 15 -3.84 19.29 8.18
CA LYS A 15 -4.84 20.08 8.92
C LYS A 15 -5.65 21.00 8.01
N GLN A 16 -5.01 21.70 7.07
CA GLN A 16 -5.72 22.56 6.10
C GLN A 16 -6.71 21.74 5.26
N VAL A 17 -6.31 20.54 4.82
CA VAL A 17 -7.18 19.64 4.06
C VAL A 17 -8.34 19.16 4.93
N VAL A 18 -8.09 18.77 6.18
CA VAL A 18 -9.12 18.32 7.13
C VAL A 18 -10.15 19.43 7.35
N GLU A 19 -9.71 20.65 7.64
CA GLU A 19 -10.62 21.79 7.87
C GLU A 19 -11.52 22.05 6.66
N TYR A 20 -10.96 21.97 5.45
CA TYR A 20 -11.72 22.12 4.22
C TYR A 20 -12.70 20.96 3.97
N ALA A 21 -12.20 19.72 4.05
CA ALA A 21 -12.96 18.52 3.74
C ALA A 21 -14.12 18.29 4.74
N HIS A 22 -13.86 18.47 6.04
CA HIS A 22 -14.88 18.32 7.08
C HIS A 22 -16.03 19.32 6.93
N ALA A 23 -15.75 20.54 6.47
CA ALA A 23 -16.80 21.53 6.17
C ALA A 23 -17.79 21.05 5.07
N HIS A 24 -17.37 20.04 4.28
CA HIS A 24 -18.16 19.43 3.20
C HIS A 24 -18.61 17.99 3.53
N GLY A 25 -18.41 17.52 4.75
CA GLY A 25 -18.77 16.16 5.18
C GLY A 25 -17.90 15.05 4.55
N VAL A 26 -16.66 15.38 4.18
CA VAL A 26 -15.71 14.43 3.54
C VAL A 26 -14.64 14.06 4.55
N THR A 27 -14.35 12.75 4.69
CA THR A 27 -13.28 12.22 5.55
C THR A 27 -11.91 12.43 4.92
N VAL A 28 -10.88 12.50 5.75
CA VAL A 28 -9.48 12.69 5.31
C VAL A 28 -8.58 11.59 5.88
N GLU A 29 -7.85 10.94 4.99
CA GLU A 29 -6.76 10.02 5.32
C GLU A 29 -5.44 10.79 5.25
N GLY A 30 -4.66 10.75 6.32
CA GLY A 30 -3.28 11.23 6.35
C GLY A 30 -2.28 10.12 6.08
N GLU A 31 -1.02 10.49 5.85
CA GLU A 31 0.10 9.53 5.75
C GLU A 31 1.29 10.02 6.58
N LEU A 32 1.88 9.10 7.35
CA LEU A 32 3.04 9.36 8.19
C LEU A 32 4.07 8.23 8.07
N GLY A 33 5.29 8.61 7.75
CA GLY A 33 6.38 7.72 7.38
C GLY A 33 6.49 7.59 5.86
N GLN A 34 7.70 7.31 5.38
CA GLN A 34 7.95 7.16 3.95
C GLN A 34 8.10 5.68 3.61
N LEU A 35 7.32 5.22 2.64
CA LEU A 35 7.45 3.88 2.08
C LEU A 35 8.52 3.87 1.00
N ALA A 36 9.41 2.87 1.04
CA ALA A 36 10.32 2.64 -0.07
C ALA A 36 9.58 2.11 -1.30
N GLY A 37 10.19 2.25 -2.48
CA GLY A 37 9.66 1.77 -3.75
C GLY A 37 9.32 2.89 -4.72
N VAL A 38 8.69 2.52 -5.82
CA VAL A 38 8.28 3.43 -6.88
C VAL A 38 6.77 3.52 -6.90
N GLU A 39 6.25 4.72 -6.69
CA GLU A 39 4.86 5.06 -6.88
C GLU A 39 4.79 6.25 -7.85
N ASP A 40 4.16 6.04 -8.99
CA ASP A 40 4.10 7.00 -10.10
C ASP A 40 5.49 7.57 -10.48
N GLU A 41 5.76 8.82 -10.17
CA GLU A 41 7.04 9.51 -10.46
C GLU A 41 7.97 9.60 -9.23
N VAL A 42 7.54 9.08 -8.07
CA VAL A 42 8.31 9.16 -6.82
C VAL A 42 9.06 7.86 -6.57
N ASN A 43 10.37 7.95 -6.36
CA ASN A 43 11.23 6.83 -5.99
C ASN A 43 11.89 7.12 -4.64
N VAL A 44 11.61 6.26 -3.64
CA VAL A 44 12.18 6.35 -2.29
C VAL A 44 13.08 5.14 -2.05
N GLU A 45 14.37 5.39 -1.81
CA GLU A 45 15.38 4.32 -1.65
C GLU A 45 15.38 3.68 -0.26
N HIS A 46 14.89 4.39 0.77
CA HIS A 46 14.95 3.93 2.15
C HIS A 46 13.60 4.02 2.86
N HIS A 47 13.30 3.00 3.68
CA HIS A 47 12.16 3.03 4.59
C HIS A 47 12.41 3.96 5.77
N SER A 48 11.40 4.77 6.10
CA SER A 48 11.30 5.44 7.39
C SER A 48 10.11 4.85 8.14
N TYR A 49 10.37 3.96 9.11
CA TYR A 49 9.31 3.43 9.97
C TYR A 49 8.63 4.54 10.75
N THR A 50 7.32 4.43 10.87
CA THR A 50 6.54 5.41 11.63
C THR A 50 6.82 5.29 13.13
N ASN A 51 7.07 6.42 13.79
CA ASN A 51 7.24 6.48 15.22
C ASN A 51 5.85 6.61 15.90
N PRO A 52 5.48 5.74 16.85
CA PRO A 52 4.21 5.83 17.55
C PRO A 52 3.96 7.15 18.30
N ASP A 53 5.00 7.84 18.77
CA ASP A 53 4.86 9.16 19.40
C ASP A 53 4.38 10.19 18.39
N ASP A 54 4.97 10.18 17.20
CA ASP A 54 4.61 11.08 16.10
C ASP A 54 3.17 10.82 15.60
N VAL A 55 2.71 9.57 15.63
CA VAL A 55 1.32 9.22 15.26
C VAL A 55 0.31 9.93 16.16
N VAL A 56 0.51 9.85 17.47
CA VAL A 56 -0.40 10.49 18.45
C VAL A 56 -0.42 12.00 18.25
N GLU A 57 0.74 12.59 18.07
CA GLU A 57 0.86 14.04 17.85
C GLU A 57 0.20 14.44 16.53
N PHE A 58 0.48 13.70 15.44
CA PHE A 58 -0.06 13.97 14.12
C PHE A 58 -1.61 13.94 14.12
N VAL A 59 -2.19 12.85 14.62
CA VAL A 59 -3.65 12.69 14.69
C VAL A 59 -4.30 13.79 15.54
N THR A 60 -3.70 14.10 16.69
CA THR A 60 -4.21 15.12 17.60
C THR A 60 -4.19 16.52 16.98
N LYS A 61 -3.11 16.86 16.27
CA LYS A 61 -2.92 18.19 15.67
C LYS A 61 -3.69 18.38 14.36
N THR A 62 -3.87 17.32 13.57
CA THR A 62 -4.52 17.38 12.26
C THR A 62 -6.02 17.14 12.34
N GLY A 63 -6.45 16.22 13.20
CA GLY A 63 -7.84 15.76 13.26
C GLY A 63 -8.24 14.90 12.06
N CYS A 64 -7.30 14.23 11.38
CA CYS A 64 -7.61 13.31 10.29
C CYS A 64 -8.43 12.10 10.79
N ASP A 65 -9.19 11.48 9.89
CA ASP A 65 -10.13 10.41 10.22
C ASP A 65 -9.49 9.03 10.17
N SER A 66 -8.40 8.89 9.41
CA SER A 66 -7.57 7.68 9.32
C SER A 66 -6.13 8.05 8.99
N LEU A 67 -5.20 7.14 9.24
CA LEU A 67 -3.78 7.38 9.02
C LEU A 67 -3.10 6.16 8.41
N ALA A 68 -2.44 6.35 7.28
CA ALA A 68 -1.51 5.39 6.72
C ALA A 68 -0.17 5.49 7.45
N ILE A 69 0.37 4.34 7.88
CA ILE A 69 1.64 4.24 8.60
C ILE A 69 2.61 3.30 7.91
N ALA A 70 3.90 3.59 8.05
CA ALA A 70 5.00 2.79 7.49
C ALA A 70 5.48 1.75 8.53
N ILE A 71 5.13 0.49 8.30
CA ILE A 71 5.53 -0.64 9.15
C ILE A 71 6.31 -1.71 8.39
N GLY A 72 6.88 -1.38 7.21
CA GLY A 72 7.69 -2.30 6.40
C GLY A 72 7.02 -2.76 5.11
N THR A 73 5.89 -2.16 4.72
CA THR A 73 5.34 -2.29 3.36
C THR A 73 6.13 -1.45 2.37
N SER A 74 5.97 -1.69 1.06
CA SER A 74 6.69 -0.98 0.01
C SER A 74 5.84 -0.92 -1.26
N HIS A 75 5.99 0.15 -2.05
CA HIS A 75 5.27 0.30 -3.31
C HIS A 75 5.82 -0.60 -4.44
N GLY A 76 4.98 -0.93 -5.42
CA GLY A 76 5.34 -1.71 -6.60
C GLY A 76 5.31 -3.23 -6.42
N ALA A 77 5.70 -3.97 -7.46
CA ALA A 77 5.72 -5.43 -7.49
C ALA A 77 7.08 -6.05 -7.11
N PHE A 78 8.12 -5.25 -7.00
CA PHE A 78 9.49 -5.68 -6.68
C PHE A 78 9.91 -5.12 -5.32
N LYS A 79 9.11 -5.46 -4.30
CA LYS A 79 9.24 -4.89 -2.95
C LYS A 79 10.46 -5.40 -2.19
N PHE A 80 10.88 -6.63 -2.48
CA PHE A 80 11.95 -7.32 -1.75
C PHE A 80 12.90 -8.02 -2.70
N LYS A 81 14.15 -8.17 -2.28
CA LYS A 81 15.15 -8.94 -3.04
C LYS A 81 14.87 -10.45 -2.90
N PRO A 82 15.23 -11.28 -3.89
CA PRO A 82 15.14 -12.72 -3.78
C PRO A 82 15.80 -13.24 -2.49
N GLY A 83 15.08 -14.09 -1.76
CA GLY A 83 15.54 -14.64 -0.49
C GLY A 83 15.33 -13.74 0.74
N GLN A 84 14.85 -12.51 0.57
CA GLN A 84 14.38 -11.72 1.70
C GLN A 84 13.01 -12.20 2.16
N ASN A 85 12.84 -12.32 3.47
CA ASN A 85 11.54 -12.60 4.08
C ASN A 85 10.96 -11.27 4.57
N PRO A 86 9.89 -10.75 3.98
CA PRO A 86 9.24 -9.52 4.43
C PRO A 86 8.84 -9.66 5.90
N GLN A 87 9.13 -8.65 6.69
CA GLN A 87 8.72 -8.60 8.10
C GLN A 87 8.02 -7.28 8.37
N LEU A 88 6.73 -7.35 8.69
CA LEU A 88 6.01 -6.17 9.17
C LEU A 88 6.31 -5.93 10.65
N ARG A 89 6.47 -4.67 11.01
CA ARG A 89 6.70 -4.21 12.38
C ARG A 89 5.36 -4.14 13.14
N PHE A 90 4.86 -5.33 13.52
CA PHE A 90 3.62 -5.43 14.31
C PHE A 90 3.74 -4.76 15.68
N ASP A 91 4.94 -4.67 16.24
CA ASP A 91 5.22 -3.93 17.47
C ASP A 91 4.83 -2.46 17.37
N ILE A 92 5.08 -1.81 16.21
CA ILE A 92 4.65 -0.44 15.93
C ILE A 92 3.11 -0.37 15.87
N LEU A 93 2.49 -1.29 15.13
CA LEU A 93 1.03 -1.34 14.98
C LEU A 93 0.32 -1.54 16.32
N GLU A 94 0.82 -2.45 17.15
CA GLU A 94 0.29 -2.71 18.49
C GLU A 94 0.41 -1.50 19.41
N GLU A 95 1.57 -0.83 19.39
CA GLU A 95 1.79 0.37 20.21
C GLU A 95 0.90 1.54 19.76
N VAL A 96 0.74 1.75 18.45
CA VAL A 96 -0.18 2.75 17.90
C VAL A 96 -1.62 2.43 18.33
N SER A 97 -2.06 1.19 18.17
CA SER A 97 -3.40 0.74 18.57
C SER A 97 -3.67 0.92 20.06
N ARG A 98 -2.67 0.68 20.91
CA ARG A 98 -2.76 0.87 22.36
C ARG A 98 -2.93 2.35 22.73
N ARG A 99 -2.25 3.25 22.02
CA ARG A 99 -2.28 4.71 22.30
C ARG A 99 -3.49 5.39 21.70
N LEU A 100 -3.97 4.92 20.56
CA LEU A 100 -5.14 5.45 19.85
C LEU A 100 -6.17 4.33 19.64
N PRO A 101 -6.88 3.90 20.69
CA PRO A 101 -7.87 2.83 20.60
C PRO A 101 -8.96 3.19 19.57
N ASN A 102 -9.29 2.25 18.68
CA ASN A 102 -10.31 2.40 17.63
C ASN A 102 -10.01 3.48 16.58
N PHE A 103 -8.83 4.04 16.55
CA PHE A 103 -8.44 4.93 15.44
C PHE A 103 -8.11 4.11 14.19
N PRO A 104 -8.69 4.44 13.01
CA PRO A 104 -8.49 3.68 11.79
C PRO A 104 -7.06 3.79 11.25
N ILE A 105 -6.35 2.66 11.16
CA ILE A 105 -5.03 2.56 10.58
C ILE A 105 -5.13 1.97 9.17
N VAL A 106 -4.31 2.49 8.27
CA VAL A 106 -4.26 2.10 6.86
C VAL A 106 -2.86 1.60 6.51
N LEU A 107 -2.78 0.60 5.62
CA LEU A 107 -1.52 0.17 5.01
C LEU A 107 -1.51 0.51 3.52
N HIS A 108 -0.52 1.28 3.11
CA HIS A 108 -0.14 1.50 1.72
C HIS A 108 0.97 0.51 1.31
N GLY A 109 1.22 0.37 0.02
CA GLY A 109 2.28 -0.49 -0.51
C GLY A 109 2.14 -1.96 -0.08
N ALA A 110 0.95 -2.45 0.17
CA ALA A 110 0.66 -3.73 0.81
C ALA A 110 0.25 -4.85 -0.15
N SER A 111 0.35 -4.68 -1.47
CA SER A 111 0.04 -5.73 -2.44
C SER A 111 0.85 -7.00 -2.17
N SER A 112 0.19 -8.15 -2.29
CA SER A 112 0.78 -9.48 -2.02
C SER A 112 1.69 -9.95 -3.14
N VAL A 113 1.52 -9.40 -4.36
CA VAL A 113 2.19 -9.88 -5.58
C VAL A 113 1.95 -11.38 -5.76
N ILE A 114 0.69 -11.73 -5.99
CA ILE A 114 0.18 -13.11 -6.00
C ILE A 114 1.00 -13.98 -6.95
N PRO A 115 1.69 -15.02 -6.46
CA PRO A 115 2.64 -15.82 -7.27
C PRO A 115 1.98 -16.52 -8.45
N GLU A 116 0.69 -16.86 -8.37
CA GLU A 116 -0.05 -17.47 -9.45
C GLU A 116 -0.14 -16.55 -10.67
N TYR A 117 -0.43 -15.27 -10.49
CA TYR A 117 -0.48 -14.31 -11.60
C TYR A 117 0.90 -14.06 -12.20
N VAL A 118 1.94 -13.98 -11.36
CA VAL A 118 3.33 -13.89 -11.84
C VAL A 118 3.68 -15.08 -12.72
N LYS A 119 3.30 -16.28 -12.29
CA LYS A 119 3.51 -17.51 -13.05
C LYS A 119 2.76 -17.48 -14.39
N ILE A 120 1.46 -17.17 -14.39
CA ILE A 120 0.66 -17.07 -15.61
C ILE A 120 1.28 -16.06 -16.59
N ILE A 121 1.69 -14.89 -16.11
CA ILE A 121 2.33 -13.87 -16.95
C ILE A 121 3.60 -14.41 -17.58
N ASN A 122 4.47 -15.07 -16.82
CA ASN A 122 5.75 -15.58 -17.32
C ASN A 122 5.58 -16.76 -18.29
N GLU A 123 4.63 -17.65 -18.04
CA GLU A 123 4.32 -18.78 -18.95
C GLU A 123 3.67 -18.31 -20.25
N ASN A 124 3.06 -17.13 -20.27
CA ASN A 124 2.37 -16.55 -21.43
C ASN A 124 3.14 -15.37 -22.05
N GLY A 125 4.48 -15.47 -22.12
CA GLY A 125 5.34 -14.53 -22.84
C GLY A 125 5.72 -13.28 -22.05
N GLY A 126 5.49 -13.26 -20.75
CA GLY A 126 5.98 -12.21 -19.85
C GLY A 126 7.38 -12.52 -19.30
N SER A 127 7.93 -11.58 -18.56
CA SER A 127 9.22 -11.71 -17.88
C SER A 127 9.24 -10.91 -16.59
N LEU A 128 8.50 -11.40 -15.59
CA LEU A 128 8.52 -10.85 -14.24
C LEU A 128 9.44 -11.70 -13.36
N LYS A 129 10.70 -11.29 -13.27
CA LYS A 129 11.68 -11.94 -12.40
C LYS A 129 11.64 -11.28 -11.03
N ASP A 130 11.69 -12.10 -9.97
CA ASP A 130 11.87 -11.63 -8.59
C ASP A 130 10.76 -10.70 -8.06
N ALA A 131 9.54 -10.80 -8.61
CA ALA A 131 8.39 -10.08 -8.12
C ALA A 131 7.91 -10.71 -6.80
N ILE A 132 8.04 -9.98 -5.68
CA ILE A 132 7.71 -10.44 -4.32
C ILE A 132 6.98 -9.31 -3.60
N GLY A 133 5.84 -9.64 -2.99
CA GLY A 133 5.01 -8.72 -2.19
C GLY A 133 4.95 -9.09 -0.72
N ILE A 134 3.97 -8.55 -0.02
CA ILE A 134 3.72 -8.86 1.38
C ILE A 134 2.98 -10.20 1.48
N PRO A 135 3.41 -11.15 2.31
CA PRO A 135 2.68 -12.40 2.54
C PRO A 135 1.25 -12.14 3.02
N GLU A 136 0.28 -12.82 2.43
CA GLU A 136 -1.15 -12.65 2.79
C GLU A 136 -1.40 -12.90 4.29
N GLU A 137 -0.68 -13.84 4.89
CA GLU A 137 -0.82 -14.15 6.33
C GLU A 137 -0.46 -12.93 7.19
N MET A 138 0.55 -12.16 6.81
CA MET A 138 0.90 -10.91 7.52
C MET A 138 -0.19 -9.86 7.35
N LEU A 139 -0.81 -9.76 6.17
CA LEU A 139 -1.93 -8.86 5.95
C LEU A 139 -3.16 -9.26 6.76
N ARG A 140 -3.44 -10.59 6.88
CA ARG A 140 -4.51 -11.11 7.74
C ARG A 140 -4.24 -10.79 9.21
N GLN A 141 -3.01 -10.95 9.66
CA GLN A 141 -2.61 -10.59 11.03
C GLN A 141 -2.77 -9.09 11.28
N ALA A 142 -2.37 -8.24 10.35
CA ALA A 142 -2.55 -6.79 10.46
C ALA A 142 -4.04 -6.41 10.52
N ALA A 143 -4.87 -7.00 9.65
CA ALA A 143 -6.31 -6.79 9.63
C ALA A 143 -7.03 -7.31 10.87
N ALA A 144 -6.52 -8.35 11.52
CA ALA A 144 -7.03 -8.84 12.80
C ALA A 144 -6.65 -7.95 13.99
N SER A 145 -5.75 -6.99 13.80
CA SER A 145 -5.31 -6.00 14.80
C SER A 145 -6.00 -4.64 14.57
N ALA A 146 -5.28 -3.61 14.20
CA ALA A 146 -5.78 -2.24 14.07
C ALA A 146 -5.95 -1.76 12.62
N VAL A 147 -5.50 -2.53 11.65
CA VAL A 147 -5.58 -2.15 10.24
C VAL A 147 -7.01 -2.34 9.73
N CYS A 148 -7.66 -1.26 9.34
CA CYS A 148 -9.04 -1.28 8.84
C CYS A 148 -9.12 -1.15 7.31
N LYS A 149 -8.04 -0.73 6.65
CA LYS A 149 -7.97 -0.55 5.20
C LYS A 149 -6.58 -0.95 4.69
N ILE A 150 -6.55 -1.68 3.59
CA ILE A 150 -5.32 -2.08 2.89
C ILE A 150 -5.44 -1.64 1.44
N ASN A 151 -4.51 -0.78 1.00
CA ASN A 151 -4.46 -0.35 -0.40
C ASN A 151 -3.67 -1.37 -1.22
N ILE A 152 -4.28 -1.82 -2.32
CA ILE A 152 -3.68 -2.75 -3.27
C ILE A 152 -3.80 -2.18 -4.69
N ASP A 153 -2.71 -2.26 -5.45
CA ASP A 153 -2.66 -1.87 -6.87
C ASP A 153 -1.96 -2.96 -7.69
N SER A 154 -0.75 -3.36 -7.29
CA SER A 154 0.05 -4.32 -8.05
C SER A 154 -0.68 -5.65 -8.29
N ASP A 155 -1.47 -6.14 -7.33
CA ASP A 155 -2.23 -7.38 -7.50
C ASP A 155 -3.31 -7.25 -8.58
N LEU A 156 -3.97 -6.11 -8.68
CA LEU A 156 -4.95 -5.83 -9.73
C LEU A 156 -4.28 -5.74 -11.10
N ARG A 157 -3.14 -5.06 -11.19
CA ARG A 157 -2.35 -4.97 -12.44
C ARG A 157 -1.86 -6.34 -12.89
N LEU A 158 -1.41 -7.18 -11.96
CA LEU A 158 -0.97 -8.55 -12.23
C LEU A 158 -2.12 -9.42 -12.72
N ALA A 159 -3.26 -9.41 -12.04
CA ALA A 159 -4.44 -10.16 -12.42
C ALA A 159 -4.93 -9.78 -13.82
N PHE A 160 -5.02 -8.48 -14.09
CA PHE A 160 -5.41 -7.95 -15.40
C PHE A 160 -4.43 -8.38 -16.51
N THR A 161 -3.13 -8.21 -16.27
CA THR A 161 -2.09 -8.59 -17.24
C THR A 161 -2.05 -10.10 -17.48
N ALA A 162 -2.22 -10.91 -16.42
CA ALA A 162 -2.27 -12.36 -16.53
C ALA A 162 -3.44 -12.81 -17.41
N GLY A 163 -4.63 -12.28 -17.18
CA GLY A 163 -5.82 -12.60 -17.97
C GLY A 163 -5.68 -12.25 -19.45
N ILE A 164 -5.14 -11.07 -19.76
CA ILE A 164 -4.91 -10.65 -21.15
C ILE A 164 -3.90 -11.54 -21.83
N ARG A 165 -2.74 -11.82 -21.21
CA ARG A 165 -1.70 -12.66 -21.80
C ARG A 165 -2.17 -14.10 -22.03
N GLU A 166 -2.84 -14.66 -21.05
CA GLU A 166 -3.42 -15.99 -21.16
C GLU A 166 -4.44 -16.07 -22.31
N THR A 167 -5.30 -15.06 -22.44
CA THR A 167 -6.28 -14.98 -23.52
C THR A 167 -5.61 -14.96 -24.88
N PHE A 168 -4.57 -14.16 -25.09
CA PHE A 168 -3.89 -14.08 -26.38
C PHE A 168 -3.10 -15.36 -26.73
N VAL A 169 -2.61 -16.09 -25.74
CA VAL A 169 -1.98 -17.39 -25.99
C VAL A 169 -3.02 -18.46 -26.32
N LYS A 170 -4.14 -18.50 -25.59
CA LYS A 170 -5.24 -19.46 -25.85
C LYS A 170 -6.01 -19.17 -27.14
N ASN A 171 -6.14 -17.90 -27.49
CA ASN A 171 -6.88 -17.40 -28.65
C ASN A 171 -6.04 -16.42 -29.47
N PRO A 172 -5.03 -16.87 -30.24
CA PRO A 172 -4.10 -15.97 -30.93
C PRO A 172 -4.74 -15.04 -31.96
N GLY A 173 -5.93 -15.36 -32.44
CA GLY A 173 -6.69 -14.51 -33.38
C GLY A 173 -7.59 -13.48 -32.72
N GLU A 174 -7.63 -13.42 -31.38
CA GLU A 174 -8.49 -12.46 -30.69
C GLU A 174 -7.91 -11.05 -30.76
N PHE A 175 -8.71 -10.11 -31.22
CA PHE A 175 -8.31 -8.69 -31.35
C PHE A 175 -9.35 -7.73 -30.79
N ASP A 176 -10.51 -8.22 -30.38
CA ASP A 176 -11.60 -7.38 -29.88
C ASP A 176 -11.49 -7.19 -28.36
N PRO A 177 -11.15 -5.98 -27.87
CA PRO A 177 -10.98 -5.72 -26.45
C PRO A 177 -12.22 -6.04 -25.61
N ARG A 178 -13.42 -5.98 -26.18
CA ARG A 178 -14.67 -6.33 -25.49
C ARG A 178 -14.73 -7.81 -25.08
N LYS A 179 -13.88 -8.65 -25.65
CA LYS A 179 -13.83 -10.09 -25.34
C LYS A 179 -12.78 -10.47 -24.32
N TYR A 180 -11.73 -9.66 -24.15
CA TYR A 180 -10.67 -9.93 -23.18
C TYR A 180 -10.57 -8.92 -22.06
N LEU A 181 -11.39 -7.87 -22.04
CA LEU A 181 -11.47 -6.90 -20.96
C LEU A 181 -12.81 -6.95 -20.19
N GLY A 182 -13.83 -7.64 -20.67
CA GLY A 182 -15.15 -7.64 -20.07
C GLY A 182 -15.71 -8.98 -19.75
#